data_3e896c88f98400cec32a2a91c67f48c1
#
_entry.id   3e896c88f98400cec32a2a91c67f48c1
#
_cell.length_a   1.000
_cell.length_b   1.000
_cell.length_c   1.000
_cell.angle_alpha   90.00
_cell.angle_beta   90.00
_cell.angle_gamma   90.00
#
_symmetry.space_group_name_H-M   'P 1'
#
loop_
_entity.id
_entity.type
_entity.pdbx_description
1 polymer ?
#
loop_
_entity_poly.entity_id
_entity_poly.type
_entity_poly.pdbx_seq_one_letter_code
_entity_poly.pdbx_strand_id
1 'polypeptide(L)'
;MNFLIGYSSQKYRSESTSAGNTDFISDAFLWNNLNAGAGTKIVGSSKTENNFVSYFARVNYVYKDRYILTSTVRKDGASVFAANNKYGIFPSIAVGWNLSEEPFMENLKDEISQFKLRIGYGETGN
;
A
#
# COMPACT_ATOMS: atom_id res chain seq x y z
N MET A 1 17.29 20.66 3.36
CA MET A 1 15.80 20.51 3.44
C MET A 1 15.30 19.98 2.12
N ASN A 2 14.57 18.87 2.13
CA ASN A 2 13.97 18.26 0.94
C ASN A 2 12.45 18.15 1.14
N PHE A 3 11.71 18.47 0.09
CA PHE A 3 10.26 18.41 0.07
C PHE A 3 9.81 17.53 -1.08
N LEU A 4 8.87 16.62 -0.81
CA LEU A 4 8.30 15.71 -1.79
C LEU A 4 6.78 15.74 -1.69
N ILE A 5 6.10 15.94 -2.81
CA ILE A 5 4.66 15.73 -2.95
C ILE A 5 4.45 14.65 -4.00
N GLY A 6 3.51 13.77 -3.75
CA GLY A 6 3.14 12.74 -4.69
C GLY A 6 1.65 12.46 -4.72
N TYR A 7 1.22 11.97 -5.87
CA TYR A 7 -0.12 11.50 -6.15
C TYR A 7 -0.03 10.10 -6.73
N SER A 8 -0.89 9.22 -6.27
CA SER A 8 -1.04 7.87 -6.82
C SER A 8 -2.51 7.57 -7.06
N SER A 9 -2.82 7.02 -8.21
CA SER A 9 -4.15 6.52 -8.55
C SER A 9 -4.04 5.10 -9.05
N GLN A 10 -4.82 4.21 -8.46
CA GLN A 10 -4.85 2.80 -8.80
C GLN A 10 -6.30 2.36 -9.01
N LYS A 11 -6.56 1.71 -10.14
CA LYS A 11 -7.83 1.09 -10.47
C LYS A 11 -7.65 -0.41 -10.56
N TYR A 12 -8.39 -1.13 -9.76
CA TYR A 12 -8.46 -2.59 -9.80
C TYR A 12 -9.81 -3.01 -10.35
N ARG A 13 -9.81 -3.84 -11.38
CA ARG A 13 -11.00 -4.42 -12.00
C ARG A 13 -10.85 -5.93 -12.04
N SER A 14 -11.83 -6.62 -11.50
CA SER A 14 -11.94 -8.08 -11.57
C SER A 14 -13.25 -8.45 -12.25
N GLU A 15 -13.15 -9.29 -13.25
CA GLU A 15 -14.29 -9.88 -13.93
C GLU A 15 -14.18 -11.39 -13.83
N SER A 16 -15.26 -12.04 -13.42
CA SER A 16 -15.34 -13.49 -13.34
C SER A 16 -16.58 -13.94 -14.10
N THR A 17 -16.40 -14.92 -14.96
CA THR A 17 -17.47 -15.59 -15.66
C THR A 17 -17.38 -17.07 -15.36
N SER A 18 -18.49 -17.65 -14.96
CA SER A 18 -18.63 -19.09 -14.73
C SER A 18 -19.74 -19.65 -15.57
N ALA A 19 -19.51 -20.80 -16.13
CA ALA A 19 -20.49 -21.57 -16.86
C ALA A 19 -20.41 -23.03 -16.45
N GLY A 20 -21.57 -23.66 -16.28
CA GLY A 20 -21.66 -25.07 -15.93
C GLY A 20 -22.93 -25.71 -16.54
N ASN A 21 -22.86 -26.99 -16.73
CA ASN A 21 -24.02 -27.82 -17.13
C ASN A 21 -23.90 -29.18 -16.45
N THR A 22 -25.00 -29.89 -16.39
CA THR A 22 -25.06 -31.24 -15.82
C THR A 22 -25.65 -32.24 -16.85
N ASP A 23 -25.71 -33.52 -16.47
CA ASP A 23 -26.30 -34.58 -17.27
C ASP A 23 -25.69 -34.73 -18.66
N PHE A 24 -24.33 -34.82 -18.70
CA PHE A 24 -23.59 -35.09 -19.92
C PHE A 24 -23.80 -36.55 -20.36
N ILE A 25 -24.08 -36.75 -21.64
CA ILE A 25 -24.28 -38.07 -22.24
C ILE A 25 -22.98 -38.86 -22.29
N SER A 26 -21.83 -38.18 -22.30
CA SER A 26 -20.50 -38.77 -22.37
C SER A 26 -19.45 -37.86 -21.76
N ASP A 27 -18.47 -38.46 -21.08
CA ASP A 27 -17.30 -37.77 -20.53
C ASP A 27 -16.29 -37.34 -21.61
N ALA A 28 -16.53 -37.68 -22.87
CA ALA A 28 -15.61 -37.40 -23.97
C ALA A 28 -15.37 -35.90 -24.22
N PHE A 29 -16.33 -35.05 -23.86
CA PHE A 29 -16.23 -33.61 -24.09
C PHE A 29 -15.65 -32.84 -22.90
N LEU A 30 -15.72 -33.40 -21.67
CA LEU A 30 -15.33 -32.74 -20.44
C LEU A 30 -15.82 -31.27 -20.42
N TRP A 31 -14.90 -30.32 -20.18
CA TRP A 31 -15.19 -28.90 -20.15
C TRP A 31 -15.17 -28.21 -21.52
N ASN A 32 -14.82 -28.95 -22.60
CA ASN A 32 -14.68 -28.37 -23.94
C ASN A 32 -16.02 -28.08 -24.63
N ASN A 33 -17.10 -28.78 -24.23
CA ASN A 33 -18.42 -28.53 -24.80
C ASN A 33 -19.53 -28.57 -23.74
N LEU A 34 -19.72 -27.45 -23.05
CA LEU A 34 -20.76 -27.32 -22.01
C LEU A 34 -22.20 -27.39 -22.57
N ASN A 35 -22.39 -27.24 -23.89
CA ASN A 35 -23.70 -27.38 -24.52
C ASN A 35 -24.14 -28.83 -24.67
N ALA A 36 -23.25 -29.81 -24.54
CA ALA A 36 -23.58 -31.23 -24.66
C ALA A 36 -24.34 -31.79 -23.45
N GLY A 37 -24.38 -31.07 -22.33
CA GLY A 37 -25.17 -31.46 -21.15
C GLY A 37 -26.68 -31.20 -21.37
N ALA A 38 -27.52 -32.15 -20.97
CA ALA A 38 -28.99 -32.05 -21.04
C ALA A 38 -29.61 -31.41 -19.79
N GLY A 39 -28.83 -31.22 -18.73
CA GLY A 39 -29.26 -30.67 -17.46
C GLY A 39 -29.39 -29.16 -17.41
N THR A 40 -29.48 -28.64 -16.18
CA THR A 40 -29.60 -27.20 -15.95
C THR A 40 -28.33 -26.46 -16.28
N LYS A 41 -28.41 -25.50 -17.19
CA LYS A 41 -27.30 -24.60 -17.52
C LYS A 41 -27.15 -23.54 -16.41
N ILE A 42 -25.98 -23.47 -15.83
CA ILE A 42 -25.59 -22.48 -14.82
C ILE A 42 -24.63 -21.49 -15.45
N VAL A 43 -25.06 -20.24 -15.51
CA VAL A 43 -24.21 -19.14 -16.01
C VAL A 43 -24.17 -18.05 -14.95
N GLY A 44 -22.98 -17.68 -14.54
CA GLY A 44 -22.75 -16.60 -13.58
C GLY A 44 -21.72 -15.62 -14.10
N SER A 45 -21.94 -14.34 -13.86
CA SER A 45 -20.96 -13.30 -14.10
C SER A 45 -20.90 -12.34 -12.94
N SER A 46 -19.70 -11.95 -12.55
CA SER A 46 -19.49 -10.91 -11.55
C SER A 46 -18.41 -9.94 -12.00
N LYS A 47 -18.59 -8.69 -11.65
CA LYS A 47 -17.66 -7.61 -11.93
C LYS A 47 -17.46 -6.78 -10.68
N THR A 48 -16.21 -6.61 -10.29
CA THR A 48 -15.83 -5.79 -9.16
C THR A 48 -14.82 -4.74 -9.62
N GLU A 49 -15.09 -3.49 -9.29
CA GLU A 49 -14.17 -2.38 -9.54
C GLU A 49 -13.83 -1.67 -8.22
N ASN A 50 -12.55 -1.51 -7.93
CA ASN A 50 -12.04 -0.78 -6.78
C ASN A 50 -11.09 0.31 -7.26
N ASN A 51 -11.34 1.52 -6.81
CA ASN A 51 -10.50 2.67 -7.11
C ASN A 51 -9.82 3.13 -5.82
N PHE A 52 -8.51 3.33 -5.88
CA PHE A 52 -7.68 3.87 -4.81
C PHE A 52 -7.02 5.15 -5.29
N VAL A 53 -7.07 6.17 -4.46
CA VAL A 53 -6.42 7.45 -4.71
C VAL A 53 -5.66 7.86 -3.47
N SER A 54 -4.38 8.18 -3.62
CA SER A 54 -3.51 8.56 -2.52
C SER A 54 -2.81 9.87 -2.83
N TYR A 55 -2.82 10.77 -1.88
CA TYR A 55 -2.02 11.98 -1.86
C TYR A 55 -1.02 11.88 -0.72
N PHE A 56 0.24 12.21 -0.96
CA PHE A 56 1.23 12.22 0.11
C PHE A 56 2.17 13.41 0.00
N ALA A 57 2.59 13.89 1.14
CA ALA A 57 3.61 14.91 1.28
C ALA A 57 4.64 14.46 2.30
N ARG A 58 5.91 14.67 2.01
CA ARG A 58 7.04 14.36 2.90
C ARG A 58 7.97 15.55 2.97
N VAL A 59 8.38 15.87 4.17
CA VAL A 59 9.41 16.86 4.46
C VAL A 59 10.56 16.17 5.17
N ASN A 60 11.76 16.34 4.65
CA ASN A 60 12.99 15.92 5.30
C ASN A 60 13.81 17.16 5.60
N TYR A 61 14.11 17.36 6.86
CA TYR A 61 14.95 18.45 7.35
C TYR A 61 16.18 17.89 8.02
N VAL A 62 17.36 18.34 7.62
CA VAL A 62 18.63 17.99 8.23
C VAL A 62 19.28 19.28 8.73
N TYR A 63 19.60 19.30 10.03
CA TYR A 63 20.26 20.41 10.68
C TYR A 63 21.67 20.00 11.14
N LYS A 64 22.68 20.69 10.65
CA LYS A 64 24.11 20.50 10.95
C LYS A 64 24.58 19.03 10.82
N ASP A 65 23.98 18.25 9.93
CA ASP A 65 24.24 16.82 9.74
C ASP A 65 24.07 15.93 11.00
N ARG A 66 23.54 16.51 12.08
CA ARG A 66 23.33 15.85 13.38
C ARG A 66 21.90 15.48 13.62
N TYR A 67 20.97 16.39 13.30
CA TYR A 67 19.54 16.22 13.57
C TYR A 67 18.78 16.04 12.25
N ILE A 68 18.03 14.97 12.16
CA ILE A 68 17.25 14.60 10.99
C ILE A 68 15.79 14.54 11.40
N LEU A 69 14.95 15.34 10.77
CA LEU A 69 13.50 15.31 10.94
C LEU A 69 12.86 14.86 9.65
N THR A 70 12.04 13.83 9.71
CA THR A 70 11.20 13.37 8.60
C THR A 70 9.74 13.42 9.03
N SER A 71 8.93 14.20 8.33
CA SER A 71 7.49 14.22 8.50
C SER A 71 6.82 13.79 7.22
N THR A 72 5.84 12.90 7.32
CA THR A 72 5.06 12.42 6.18
C THR A 72 3.58 12.48 6.53
N VAL A 73 2.78 12.99 5.62
CA VAL A 73 1.32 12.94 5.70
C VAL A 73 0.81 12.25 4.44
N ARG A 74 -0.03 11.26 4.61
CA ARG A 74 -0.65 10.53 3.52
C ARG A 74 -2.16 10.55 3.69
N LYS A 75 -2.85 10.88 2.63
CA LYS A 75 -4.32 10.85 2.55
C LYS A 75 -4.70 9.81 1.51
N ASP A 76 -5.31 8.73 1.96
CA ASP A 76 -5.73 7.61 1.13
C ASP A 76 -7.26 7.57 1.01
N GLY A 77 -7.74 7.46 -0.20
CA GLY A 77 -9.14 7.27 -0.52
C GLY A 77 -9.36 5.94 -1.25
N ALA A 78 -10.36 5.19 -0.84
CA ALA A 78 -10.75 3.97 -1.51
C ALA A 78 -12.27 3.91 -1.73
N SER A 79 -12.69 3.40 -2.89
CA SER A 79 -14.11 3.23 -3.20
C SER A 79 -14.80 2.16 -2.32
N VAL A 80 -14.00 1.29 -1.69
CA VAL A 80 -14.49 0.24 -0.76
C VAL A 80 -14.79 0.76 0.64
N PHE A 81 -14.33 1.98 0.99
CA PHE A 81 -14.64 2.58 2.28
C PHE A 81 -16.11 3.01 2.36
N ALA A 82 -16.67 2.99 3.57
CA ALA A 82 -18.05 3.40 3.81
C ALA A 82 -18.35 4.80 3.27
N ALA A 83 -19.59 5.04 2.87
CA ALA A 83 -20.03 6.25 2.16
C ALA A 83 -19.65 7.57 2.86
N ASN A 84 -19.49 7.57 4.19
CA ASN A 84 -19.17 8.75 5.01
C ASN A 84 -17.67 8.88 5.32
N ASN A 85 -16.84 7.85 5.08
CA ASN A 85 -15.41 7.85 5.42
C ASN A 85 -14.56 7.32 4.25
N LYS A 86 -14.70 7.96 3.09
CA LYS A 86 -13.96 7.56 1.87
C LYS A 86 -12.46 7.86 1.93
N TYR A 87 -12.01 8.65 2.90
CA TYR A 87 -10.62 9.09 3.01
C TYR A 87 -10.09 8.88 4.42
N GLY A 88 -8.92 8.26 4.51
CA GLY A 88 -8.11 8.18 5.72
C GLY A 88 -6.90 9.11 5.64
N ILE A 89 -6.51 9.72 6.76
CA ILE A 89 -5.30 10.53 6.88
C ILE A 89 -4.35 9.82 7.82
N PHE A 90 -3.13 9.58 7.35
CA PHE A 90 -2.09 8.82 8.05
C PHE A 90 -0.85 9.69 8.21
N PRO A 91 -0.71 10.41 9.34
CA PRO A 91 0.48 11.18 9.64
C PRO A 91 1.58 10.28 10.21
N SER A 92 2.82 10.61 9.89
CA SER A 92 4.00 10.02 10.52
C SER A 92 5.10 11.04 10.72
N ILE A 93 5.85 10.87 11.81
CA ILE A 93 7.00 11.70 12.15
C ILE A 93 8.14 10.81 12.60
N ALA A 94 9.34 11.11 12.16
CA ALA A 94 10.56 10.44 12.61
C ALA A 94 11.64 11.48 12.90
N VAL A 95 12.34 11.29 14.02
CA VAL A 95 13.48 12.11 14.42
C VAL A 95 14.70 11.22 14.50
N GLY A 96 15.79 11.63 13.87
CA GLY A 96 17.08 10.97 13.92
C GLY A 96 18.13 11.90 14.54
N TRP A 97 18.95 11.34 15.41
CA TRP A 97 20.10 12.05 15.99
C TRP A 97 21.37 11.29 15.67
N ASN A 98 22.27 11.95 14.95
CA ASN A 98 23.58 11.43 14.60
C ASN A 98 24.59 11.83 15.68
N LEU A 99 24.72 10.98 16.71
CA LEU A 99 25.59 11.25 17.84
C LEU A 99 27.08 11.28 17.45
N SER A 100 27.49 10.54 16.43
CA SER A 100 28.88 10.50 15.99
C SER A 100 29.39 11.85 15.47
N GLU A 101 28.49 12.76 15.11
CA GLU A 101 28.85 14.12 14.68
C GLU A 101 28.87 15.14 15.84
N GLU A 102 28.61 14.72 17.07
CA GLU A 102 28.67 15.59 18.22
C GLU A 102 30.12 15.80 18.71
N PRO A 103 30.47 17.02 19.16
CA PRO A 103 31.83 17.31 19.60
C PRO A 103 32.36 16.44 20.74
N PHE A 104 31.49 15.97 21.64
CA PHE A 104 31.88 15.10 22.76
C PHE A 104 32.23 13.68 22.31
N MET A 105 31.82 13.25 21.11
CA MET A 105 32.15 11.96 20.52
C MET A 105 33.44 11.97 19.69
N GLU A 106 34.06 13.13 19.52
CA GLU A 106 35.24 13.28 18.67
C GLU A 106 36.43 12.41 19.13
N ASN A 107 36.57 12.21 20.43
CA ASN A 107 37.59 11.34 21.02
C ASN A 107 37.31 9.83 20.87
N LEU A 108 36.10 9.46 20.51
CA LEU A 108 35.63 8.05 20.36
C LEU A 108 35.47 7.66 18.88
N LYS A 109 35.74 8.55 17.93
CA LYS A 109 35.59 8.28 16.50
C LYS A 109 36.48 7.13 16.01
N ASP A 110 37.59 6.86 16.66
CA ASP A 110 38.48 5.76 16.33
C ASP A 110 37.88 4.38 16.70
N GLU A 111 37.02 4.32 17.70
CA GLU A 111 36.37 3.09 18.16
C GLU A 111 34.94 2.96 17.65
N ILE A 112 34.21 4.08 17.50
CA ILE A 112 32.81 4.13 17.05
C ILE A 112 32.70 5.00 15.80
N SER A 113 32.75 4.39 14.65
CA SER A 113 32.70 5.09 13.36
C SER A 113 31.34 5.72 13.06
N GLN A 114 30.25 5.13 13.57
CA GLN A 114 28.90 5.67 13.38
C GLN A 114 27.96 5.27 14.53
N PHE A 115 27.37 6.27 15.18
CA PHE A 115 26.30 6.06 16.17
C PHE A 115 25.13 6.99 15.88
N LYS A 116 23.97 6.39 15.56
CA LYS A 116 22.74 7.10 15.17
C LYS A 116 21.55 6.56 15.93
N LEU A 117 20.87 7.45 16.64
CA LEU A 117 19.59 7.16 17.28
C LEU A 117 18.44 7.62 16.39
N ARG A 118 17.41 6.80 16.24
CA ARG A 118 16.22 7.13 15.48
C ARG A 118 14.95 6.72 16.23
N ILE A 119 14.01 7.64 16.33
CA ILE A 119 12.69 7.41 16.92
C ILE A 119 11.66 7.84 15.87
N GLY A 120 10.65 7.03 15.67
CA GLY A 120 9.55 7.32 14.74
C GLY A 120 8.21 6.93 15.33
N TYR A 121 7.20 7.71 15.00
CA TYR A 121 5.79 7.46 15.28
C TYR A 121 4.99 7.63 14.00
N GLY A 122 4.01 6.77 13.78
CA GLY A 122 3.15 6.87 12.61
C GLY A 122 1.83 6.14 12.83
N GLU A 123 0.78 6.66 12.21
CA GLU A 123 -0.52 6.02 12.13
C GLU A 123 -0.66 5.34 10.78
N THR A 124 -1.18 4.12 10.80
CA THR A 124 -1.49 3.33 9.59
C THR A 124 -2.96 2.95 9.59
N GLY A 125 -3.58 3.00 8.43
CA GLY A 125 -4.94 2.51 8.24
C GLY A 125 -4.97 0.98 8.19
N ASN A 126 -5.95 0.43 8.87
CA ASN A 126 -6.26 -1.00 8.85
C ASN A 126 -7.62 -1.20 8.19
#